data_752006ae871bc1bd8bcc7ab3c75ae52e
#
_entry.id   752006ae871bc1bd8bcc7ab3c75ae52e
#
_cell.length_a   1.000
_cell.length_b   1.000
_cell.length_c   1.000
_cell.angle_alpha   90.00
_cell.angle_beta   90.00
_cell.angle_gamma   90.00
#
_symmetry.space_group_name_H-M   'P 1'
#
loop_
_entity.id
_entity.type
_entity.pdbx_description
1 polymer ?
#
loop_
_entity_poly.entity_id
_entity_poly.type
_entity_poly.pdbx_seq_one_letter_code
_entity_poly.pdbx_strand_id
1 'polypeptide(L)'
;DAVAPLIISSLFLKMWSLIFKNSKNPVSAKSQNSDFTLLKNMIGYIQKFYREKITLDDIASAGAVGQSKCCKLFDKYIGVTPNAYLNQYRLHQSTWYLKNTDMTITEIAQIVGFSGSSYYAEVFRKWCNKSPSEYRKTNCL
;
A
#
# COMPACT_ATOMS: atom_id res chain seq x y z
N ASP A 1 -0.73 10.37 -18.03
CA ASP A 1 -1.46 10.85 -16.86
C ASP A 1 -0.68 10.64 -15.58
N ALA A 2 -0.17 11.76 -15.05
CA ALA A 2 0.73 11.83 -13.90
C ALA A 2 0.03 11.75 -12.53
N VAL A 3 -1.24 11.32 -12.46
CA VAL A 3 -2.03 11.40 -11.23
C VAL A 3 -1.75 10.24 -10.28
N ALA A 4 -1.52 9.04 -10.79
CA ALA A 4 -1.23 7.87 -9.96
C ALA A 4 0.13 7.96 -9.24
N PRO A 5 1.24 8.40 -9.89
CA PRO A 5 2.49 8.69 -9.21
C PRO A 5 2.37 9.81 -8.17
N LEU A 6 1.52 10.81 -8.44
CA LEU A 6 1.29 11.92 -7.51
C LEU A 6 0.52 11.52 -6.26
N ILE A 7 -0.43 10.59 -6.36
CA ILE A 7 -1.17 10.07 -5.19
C ILE A 7 -0.24 9.26 -4.29
N ILE A 8 0.63 8.45 -4.86
CA ILE A 8 1.61 7.65 -4.11
C ILE A 8 2.68 8.56 -3.50
N SER A 9 3.18 9.53 -4.26
CA SER A 9 4.10 10.56 -3.76
C SER A 9 3.46 11.41 -2.66
N SER A 10 2.14 11.68 -2.76
CA SER A 10 1.41 12.42 -1.71
C SER A 10 1.23 11.61 -0.44
N LEU A 11 1.05 10.29 -0.53
CA LEU A 11 1.02 9.39 0.63
C LEU A 11 2.40 9.28 1.29
N PHE A 12 3.47 9.20 0.50
CA PHE A 12 4.84 9.26 1.00
C PHE A 12 5.15 10.62 1.62
N LEU A 13 4.76 11.73 0.99
CA LEU A 13 4.97 13.09 1.49
C LEU A 13 4.12 13.38 2.74
N LYS A 14 2.89 12.86 2.83
CA LYS A 14 2.10 12.90 4.07
C LYS A 14 2.79 12.15 5.20
N MET A 15 3.34 10.98 4.92
CA MET A 15 4.09 10.20 5.89
C MET A 15 5.34 10.95 6.38
N TRP A 16 6.10 11.57 5.45
CA TRP A 16 7.27 12.39 5.78
C TRP A 16 6.91 13.68 6.51
N SER A 17 5.85 14.37 6.12
CA SER A 17 5.44 15.62 6.79
C SER A 17 4.96 15.38 8.23
N LEU A 18 4.34 14.21 8.50
CA LEU A 18 3.94 13.81 9.85
C LEU A 18 5.16 13.48 10.72
N ILE A 19 6.20 12.88 10.13
CA ILE A 19 7.47 12.61 10.83
C ILE A 19 8.15 13.92 11.26
N PHE A 20 8.16 14.95 10.38
CA PHE A 20 8.78 16.23 10.70
C PHE A 20 7.95 17.16 11.58
N LYS A 21 6.62 17.07 11.50
CA LYS A 21 5.73 17.95 12.27
C LYS A 21 5.67 17.62 13.77
N ASN A 22 6.01 16.39 14.14
CA ASN A 22 5.93 15.89 15.51
C ASN A 22 7.24 15.95 16.31
N SER A 23 8.33 16.49 15.75
CA SER A 23 9.60 16.57 16.47
C SER A 23 9.68 17.68 17.54
N LYS A 24 8.59 18.39 17.82
CA LYS A 24 8.60 19.60 18.70
C LYS A 24 8.01 19.43 20.10
N ASN A 25 7.51 18.24 20.54
CA ASN A 25 6.97 18.05 21.89
C ASN A 25 7.57 16.81 22.58
N PRO A 26 8.38 16.98 23.64
CA PRO A 26 9.13 15.87 24.25
C PRO A 26 8.29 14.88 25.09
N VAL A 27 7.09 15.22 25.52
CA VAL A 27 6.25 14.34 26.36
C VAL A 27 5.33 13.44 25.53
N SER A 28 4.95 13.84 24.34
CA SER A 28 4.21 13.05 23.36
C SER A 28 5.15 12.17 22.50
N ALA A 29 6.42 12.52 22.42
CA ALA A 29 7.39 11.89 21.53
C ALA A 29 7.67 10.40 21.81
N LYS A 30 7.59 9.98 23.08
CA LYS A 30 7.94 8.59 23.45
C LYS A 30 6.87 7.58 23.06
N SER A 31 5.60 7.95 23.19
CA SER A 31 4.46 7.13 22.75
C SER A 31 4.35 7.14 21.20
N GLN A 32 4.56 8.28 20.58
CA GLN A 32 4.53 8.43 19.13
C GLN A 32 5.68 7.69 18.44
N ASN A 33 6.89 7.74 18.99
CA ASN A 33 8.02 6.97 18.47
C ASN A 33 7.77 5.46 18.54
N SER A 34 7.09 4.98 19.60
CA SER A 34 6.67 3.58 19.69
C SER A 34 5.66 3.22 18.60
N ASP A 35 4.62 4.02 18.43
CA ASP A 35 3.59 3.80 17.41
C ASP A 35 4.16 3.81 15.98
N PHE A 36 5.08 4.73 15.70
CA PHE A 36 5.78 4.75 14.40
C PHE A 36 6.63 3.50 14.15
N THR A 37 7.32 3.01 15.17
CA THR A 37 8.10 1.77 15.06
C THR A 37 7.20 0.57 14.76
N LEU A 38 6.06 0.46 15.45
CA LEU A 38 5.08 -0.59 15.21
C LEU A 38 4.52 -0.51 13.80
N LEU A 39 4.12 0.69 13.36
CA LEU A 39 3.59 0.92 12.03
C LEU A 39 4.64 0.61 10.94
N LYS A 40 5.89 1.03 11.14
CA LYS A 40 7.00 0.73 10.23
C LYS A 40 7.22 -0.78 10.07
N ASN A 41 7.13 -1.54 11.16
CA ASN A 41 7.26 -2.99 11.11
C ASN A 41 6.12 -3.64 10.33
N MET A 42 4.87 -3.18 10.52
CA MET A 42 3.70 -3.66 9.79
C MET A 42 3.78 -3.33 8.29
N ILE A 43 4.18 -2.10 7.95
CA ILE A 43 4.40 -1.68 6.55
C ILE A 43 5.52 -2.50 5.92
N GLY A 44 6.64 -2.69 6.60
CA GLY A 44 7.75 -3.51 6.14
C GLY A 44 7.35 -4.96 5.86
N TYR A 45 6.49 -5.52 6.71
CA TYR A 45 5.92 -6.84 6.50
C TYR A 45 5.08 -6.91 5.21
N ILE A 46 4.18 -5.94 5.00
CA ILE A 46 3.39 -5.84 3.76
C ILE A 46 4.30 -5.74 2.53
N GLN A 47 5.30 -4.87 2.56
CA GLN A 47 6.23 -4.68 1.44
C GLN A 47 7.05 -5.93 1.12
N LYS A 48 7.37 -6.72 2.14
CA LYS A 48 8.14 -7.96 1.97
C LYS A 48 7.28 -9.11 1.45
N PHE A 49 6.04 -9.24 1.94
CA PHE A 49 5.19 -10.40 1.71
C PHE A 49 3.94 -10.11 0.86
N TYR A 50 3.83 -8.95 0.22
CA TYR A 50 2.63 -8.54 -0.53
C TYR A 50 2.18 -9.53 -1.61
N ARG A 51 3.09 -10.34 -2.14
CA ARG A 51 2.78 -11.36 -3.15
C ARG A 51 2.07 -12.57 -2.58
N GLU A 52 2.18 -12.77 -1.29
CA GLU A 52 1.61 -13.91 -0.59
C GLU A 52 0.20 -13.59 -0.07
N LYS A 53 -0.53 -14.64 0.30
CA LYS A 53 -1.81 -14.48 0.98
C LYS A 53 -1.54 -14.07 2.43
N ILE A 54 -1.64 -12.80 2.73
CA ILE A 54 -1.50 -12.27 4.09
C ILE A 54 -2.84 -11.79 4.63
N THR A 55 -3.04 -12.00 5.92
CA THR A 55 -4.25 -11.62 6.64
C THR A 55 -4.01 -10.36 7.48
N LEU A 56 -5.10 -9.75 7.96
CA LEU A 56 -5.01 -8.66 8.93
C LEU A 56 -4.23 -9.07 10.19
N ASP A 57 -4.43 -10.31 10.63
CA ASP A 57 -3.74 -10.86 11.81
C ASP A 57 -2.23 -10.98 11.58
N ASP A 58 -1.81 -11.41 10.40
CA ASP A 58 -0.39 -11.46 10.03
C ASP A 58 0.26 -10.08 10.08
N ILE A 59 -0.42 -9.07 9.55
CA ILE A 59 0.05 -7.66 9.56
C ILE A 59 0.16 -7.15 11.01
N ALA A 60 -0.88 -7.35 11.81
CA ALA A 60 -0.91 -6.95 13.21
C ALA A 60 0.20 -7.63 14.03
N SER A 61 0.41 -8.93 13.81
CA SER A 61 1.46 -9.70 14.46
C SER A 61 2.87 -9.20 14.15
N ALA A 62 3.09 -8.70 12.94
CA ALA A 62 4.37 -8.08 12.56
C ALA A 62 4.70 -6.82 13.40
N GLY A 63 3.69 -6.12 13.88
CA GLY A 63 3.82 -5.00 14.82
C GLY A 63 3.67 -5.42 16.29
N ALA A 64 3.53 -6.71 16.59
CA ALA A 64 3.25 -7.24 17.94
C ALA A 64 2.04 -6.57 18.60
N VAL A 65 0.98 -6.32 17.84
CA VAL A 65 -0.27 -5.72 18.29
C VAL A 65 -1.47 -6.55 17.87
N GLY A 66 -2.63 -6.29 18.49
CA GLY A 66 -3.89 -6.86 18.05
C GLY A 66 -4.45 -6.16 16.80
N GLN A 67 -5.41 -6.79 16.14
CA GLN A 67 -6.04 -6.25 14.93
C GLN A 67 -6.63 -4.86 15.13
N SER A 68 -7.28 -4.60 16.28
CA SER A 68 -7.88 -3.30 16.60
C SER A 68 -6.83 -2.17 16.63
N LYS A 69 -5.71 -2.39 17.30
CA LYS A 69 -4.62 -1.40 17.35
C LYS A 69 -3.95 -1.24 15.98
N CYS A 70 -3.77 -2.31 15.24
CA CYS A 70 -3.28 -2.28 13.86
C CYS A 70 -4.13 -1.34 13.00
N CYS A 71 -5.44 -1.55 12.97
CA CYS A 71 -6.37 -0.70 12.20
C CYS A 71 -6.31 0.76 12.64
N LYS A 72 -6.27 1.03 13.94
CA LYS A 72 -6.17 2.40 14.48
C LYS A 72 -4.89 3.10 14.09
N LEU A 73 -3.75 2.39 14.07
CA LEU A 73 -2.47 2.96 13.66
C LEU A 73 -2.46 3.31 12.17
N PHE A 74 -2.97 2.42 11.32
CA PHE A 74 -3.11 2.69 9.89
C PHE A 74 -4.04 3.87 9.62
N ASP A 75 -5.22 3.89 10.25
CA ASP A 75 -6.17 5.01 10.10
C ASP A 75 -5.57 6.34 10.57
N LYS A 76 -4.98 6.37 11.75
CA LYS A 76 -4.40 7.58 12.35
C LYS A 76 -3.25 8.18 11.52
N TYR A 77 -2.34 7.35 11.01
CA TYR A 77 -1.10 7.82 10.39
C TYR A 77 -1.12 7.77 8.86
N ILE A 78 -1.89 6.87 8.27
CA ILE A 78 -1.94 6.67 6.81
C ILE A 78 -3.30 7.08 6.24
N GLY A 79 -4.37 6.96 7.03
CA GLY A 79 -5.73 7.32 6.62
C GLY A 79 -6.44 6.24 5.81
N VAL A 80 -5.92 5.01 5.79
CA VAL A 80 -6.55 3.86 5.13
C VAL A 80 -6.46 2.62 6.02
N THR A 81 -7.25 1.61 5.73
CA THR A 81 -7.15 0.33 6.43
C THR A 81 -5.89 -0.45 6.01
N PRO A 82 -5.40 -1.40 6.83
CA PRO A 82 -4.27 -2.25 6.44
C PRO A 82 -4.49 -3.00 5.13
N ASN A 83 -5.70 -3.54 4.91
CA ASN A 83 -6.05 -4.22 3.67
C ASN A 83 -6.08 -3.29 2.45
N ALA A 84 -6.59 -2.07 2.62
CA ALA A 84 -6.57 -1.06 1.57
C ALA A 84 -5.13 -0.67 1.22
N TYR A 85 -4.25 -0.52 2.21
CA TYR A 85 -2.83 -0.27 1.99
C TYR A 85 -2.15 -1.41 1.23
N LEU A 86 -2.41 -2.66 1.62
CA LEU A 86 -1.89 -3.84 0.92
C LEU A 86 -2.33 -3.85 -0.55
N ASN A 87 -3.61 -3.61 -0.82
CA ASN A 87 -4.14 -3.57 -2.19
C ASN A 87 -3.51 -2.42 -3.01
N GLN A 88 -3.38 -1.24 -2.43
CA GLN A 88 -2.71 -0.11 -3.09
C GLN A 88 -1.25 -0.41 -3.41
N TYR A 89 -0.54 -1.06 -2.50
CA TYR A 89 0.83 -1.48 -2.72
C TYR A 89 0.94 -2.50 -3.85
N ARG A 90 0.07 -3.52 -3.88
CA ARG A 90 -0.02 -4.50 -4.97
C ARG A 90 -0.31 -3.83 -6.32
N LEU A 91 -1.26 -2.90 -6.35
CA LEU A 91 -1.60 -2.15 -7.57
C LEU A 91 -0.41 -1.35 -8.07
N HIS A 92 0.29 -0.68 -7.18
CA HIS A 92 1.49 0.06 -7.53
C HIS A 92 2.58 -0.84 -8.11
N GLN A 93 2.86 -1.98 -7.49
CA GLN A 93 3.80 -2.96 -8.01
C GLN A 93 3.37 -3.50 -9.38
N SER A 94 2.08 -3.70 -9.60
CA SER A 94 1.55 -4.17 -10.88
C SER A 94 1.83 -3.22 -12.05
N THR A 95 1.93 -1.93 -11.81
CA THR A 95 2.21 -0.93 -12.86
C THR A 95 3.57 -1.16 -13.51
N TRP A 96 4.55 -1.60 -12.76
CA TRP A 96 5.84 -1.95 -13.31
C TRP A 96 5.75 -3.10 -14.32
N TYR A 97 5.01 -4.16 -13.97
CA TYR A 97 4.79 -5.30 -14.87
C TYR A 97 4.00 -4.91 -16.11
N LEU A 98 2.99 -4.05 -15.96
CA LEU A 98 2.20 -3.56 -17.08
C LEU A 98 3.05 -2.78 -18.10
N LYS A 99 4.02 -2.02 -17.62
CA LYS A 99 4.90 -1.18 -18.44
C LYS A 99 6.08 -1.94 -19.06
N ASN A 100 6.62 -2.90 -18.33
CA ASN A 100 7.94 -3.48 -18.64
C ASN A 100 7.89 -4.95 -19.09
N THR A 101 6.72 -5.58 -19.13
CA THR A 101 6.56 -6.98 -19.52
C THR A 101 5.36 -7.17 -20.44
N ASP A 102 5.37 -8.29 -21.17
CA ASP A 102 4.25 -8.74 -22.01
C ASP A 102 3.34 -9.75 -21.27
N MET A 103 3.48 -9.86 -19.95
CA MET A 103 2.66 -10.74 -19.14
C MET A 103 1.18 -10.43 -19.29
N THR A 104 0.34 -11.45 -19.27
CA THR A 104 -1.11 -11.28 -19.28
C THR A 104 -1.59 -10.60 -18.01
N ILE A 105 -2.77 -9.97 -18.07
CA ILE A 105 -3.39 -9.33 -16.89
C ILE A 105 -3.60 -10.34 -15.76
N THR A 106 -3.97 -11.58 -16.12
CA THR A 106 -4.14 -12.68 -15.14
C THR A 106 -2.81 -13.04 -14.45
N GLU A 107 -1.73 -13.17 -15.21
CA GLU A 107 -0.40 -13.44 -14.65
C GLU A 107 0.08 -12.33 -13.72
N ILE A 108 -0.12 -11.07 -14.10
CA ILE A 108 0.23 -9.91 -13.27
C ILE A 108 -0.58 -9.92 -11.98
N ALA A 109 -1.90 -10.14 -12.07
CA ALA A 109 -2.76 -10.23 -10.88
C ALA A 109 -2.24 -11.27 -9.89
N GLN A 110 -1.88 -12.44 -10.37
CA GLN A 110 -1.34 -13.53 -9.54
C GLN A 110 0.02 -13.18 -8.93
N ILE A 111 0.95 -12.63 -9.72
CA ILE A 111 2.32 -12.36 -9.24
C ILE A 111 2.36 -11.26 -8.18
N VAL A 112 1.44 -10.31 -8.24
CA VAL A 112 1.34 -9.24 -7.22
C VAL A 112 0.43 -9.60 -6.04
N GLY A 113 -0.16 -10.80 -6.03
CA GLY A 113 -0.85 -11.36 -4.87
C GLY A 113 -2.37 -11.22 -4.86
N PHE A 114 -3.00 -10.80 -5.98
CA PHE A 114 -4.47 -10.82 -6.07
C PHE A 114 -5.00 -12.23 -6.29
N SER A 115 -6.17 -12.53 -5.71
CA SER A 115 -6.82 -13.84 -5.83
C SER A 115 -7.39 -14.14 -7.22
N GLY A 116 -7.66 -13.08 -8.02
CA GLY A 116 -8.20 -13.24 -9.36
C GLY A 116 -8.06 -11.96 -10.20
N SER A 117 -8.03 -12.14 -11.52
CA SER A 117 -7.87 -11.04 -12.47
C SER A 117 -9.06 -10.09 -12.51
N SER A 118 -10.28 -10.59 -12.28
CA SER A 118 -11.50 -9.76 -12.26
C SER A 118 -11.49 -8.77 -11.09
N TYR A 119 -11.16 -9.24 -9.91
CA TYR A 119 -11.02 -8.39 -8.73
C TYR A 119 -9.86 -7.40 -8.87
N TYR A 120 -8.72 -7.86 -9.37
CA TYR A 120 -7.59 -6.99 -9.70
C TYR A 120 -7.99 -5.86 -10.66
N ALA A 121 -8.66 -6.18 -11.76
CA ALA A 121 -9.10 -5.20 -12.74
C ALA A 121 -10.09 -4.19 -12.16
N GLU A 122 -11.00 -4.63 -11.31
CA GLU A 122 -11.97 -3.77 -10.63
C GLU A 122 -11.29 -2.77 -9.69
N VAL A 123 -10.42 -3.25 -8.80
CA VAL A 123 -9.72 -2.37 -7.86
C VAL A 123 -8.71 -1.47 -8.57
N PHE A 124 -8.09 -1.94 -9.64
CA PHE A 124 -7.20 -1.13 -10.47
C PHE A 124 -7.94 0.04 -11.12
N ARG A 125 -9.12 -0.22 -11.70
CA ARG A 125 -9.97 0.82 -12.30
C ARG A 125 -10.42 1.86 -11.25
N LYS A 126 -10.81 1.43 -10.07
CA LYS A 126 -11.17 2.33 -8.97
C LYS A 126 -9.98 3.19 -8.52
N TRP A 127 -8.78 2.64 -8.57
CA TRP A 127 -7.56 3.31 -8.14
C TRP A 127 -7.05 4.35 -9.14
N CYS A 128 -7.07 4.07 -10.44
CA CYS A 128 -6.48 4.96 -11.45
C CYS A 128 -7.41 5.36 -12.60
N ASN A 129 -8.71 5.04 -12.52
CA ASN A 129 -9.75 5.34 -13.52
C ASN A 129 -9.52 4.72 -14.92
N LYS A 130 -8.63 3.74 -15.02
CA LYS A 130 -8.35 2.98 -16.24
C LYS A 130 -8.27 1.48 -15.90
N SER A 131 -8.67 0.62 -16.84
CA SER A 131 -8.39 -0.80 -16.71
C SER A 131 -6.89 -1.07 -16.84
N PRO A 132 -6.38 -2.20 -16.32
CA PRO A 132 -4.98 -2.59 -16.52
C PRO A 132 -4.56 -2.62 -17.99
N SER A 133 -5.44 -3.11 -18.87
CA SER A 133 -5.19 -3.16 -20.32
C SER A 133 -5.10 -1.77 -20.95
N GLU A 134 -5.98 -0.86 -20.58
CA GLU A 134 -5.95 0.54 -21.02
C GLU A 134 -4.70 1.26 -20.51
N TYR A 135 -4.33 1.01 -19.26
CA TYR A 135 -3.11 1.56 -18.65
C TYR A 135 -1.85 1.12 -19.41
N ARG A 136 -1.76 -0.16 -19.77
CA ARG A 136 -0.66 -0.69 -20.59
C ARG A 136 -0.56 0.03 -21.92
N LYS A 137 -1.67 0.16 -22.65
CA LYS A 137 -1.71 0.82 -23.96
C LYS A 137 -1.27 2.28 -23.90
N THR A 138 -1.67 3.01 -22.86
CA THR A 138 -1.35 4.43 -22.69
C THR A 138 0.13 4.66 -22.37
N ASN A 139 0.82 3.69 -21.78
CA ASN A 139 2.21 3.82 -21.36
C ASN A 139 3.22 3.10 -22.28
N CYS A 140 2.76 2.46 -23.36
CA CYS A 140 3.60 1.83 -24.38
C CYS A 140 3.87 2.74 -25.60
N LEU A 141 3.64 4.03 -25.47
CA LEU A 141 3.97 5.03 -26.51
C LEU A 141 5.24 5.79 -26.18
#